data_14e2a1dbf6dd567dd1f77ab14d643f3b
#
_entry.id   14e2a1dbf6dd567dd1f77ab14d643f3b
#
_cell.length_a   1.000
_cell.length_b   1.000
_cell.length_c   1.000
_cell.angle_alpha   90.00
_cell.angle_beta   90.00
_cell.angle_gamma   90.00
#
_symmetry.space_group_name_H-M   'P 1'
#
loop_
_entity.id
_entity.type
_entity.pdbx_description
1 polymer ?
#
loop_
_entity_poly.entity_id
_entity_poly.type
_entity_poly.pdbx_seq_one_letter_code
_entity_poly.pdbx_strand_id
1 'polypeptide(L)'
;MAEFHLRIVASDKVFYSGMTEIVILPGLDGEYAFMAKHEEMVVAVRPGELRFKKPDGTWQYAVVGAGVAQTANNRVIILVDSAERPEDIDEIRAKEAKERAEEQLRQKQSVYEYRMSKASLARAVSRLKEKQRSHINL
;
A
#
# COMPACT_ATOMS: atom_id res chain seq x y z
N MET A 1 20.96 23.91 -1.08
CA MET A 1 20.54 23.54 0.29
C MET A 1 21.37 22.36 0.80
N ALA A 2 21.45 22.22 2.10
CA ALA A 2 22.15 21.09 2.70
C ALA A 2 21.42 19.79 2.41
N GLU A 3 22.17 18.74 2.13
CA GLU A 3 21.65 17.44 1.74
C GLU A 3 22.12 16.36 2.70
N PHE A 4 21.38 15.27 2.74
CA PHE A 4 21.75 14.07 3.46
C PHE A 4 21.49 12.85 2.60
N HIS A 5 22.07 11.71 2.95
CA HIS A 5 21.82 10.48 2.24
C HIS A 5 20.57 9.81 2.82
N LEU A 6 19.60 9.52 1.94
CA LEU A 6 18.37 8.82 2.30
C LEU A 6 18.36 7.44 1.67
N ARG A 7 18.03 6.44 2.46
CA ARG A 7 17.82 5.08 1.97
C ARG A 7 16.51 4.55 2.53
N ILE A 8 15.62 4.16 1.63
CA ILE A 8 14.31 3.57 1.98
C ILE A 8 14.33 2.13 1.54
N VAL A 9 14.22 1.21 2.51
CA VAL A 9 14.30 -0.23 2.26
C VAL A 9 13.00 -0.89 2.70
N ALA A 10 12.36 -1.60 1.78
CA ALA A 10 11.23 -2.46 2.06
C ALA A 10 11.72 -3.92 2.17
N SER A 11 10.85 -4.82 2.62
CA SER A 11 11.22 -6.22 2.83
C SER A 11 11.71 -6.93 1.55
N ASP A 12 11.27 -6.47 0.40
CA ASP A 12 11.57 -7.11 -0.89
C ASP A 12 12.47 -6.29 -1.82
N LYS A 13 12.77 -5.04 -1.46
CA LYS A 13 13.52 -4.15 -2.37
C LYS A 13 14.07 -2.92 -1.66
N VAL A 14 15.04 -2.28 -2.31
CA VAL A 14 15.46 -0.90 -1.97
C VAL A 14 14.58 0.02 -2.81
N PHE A 15 13.72 0.80 -2.15
CA PHE A 15 12.82 1.72 -2.83
C PHE A 15 13.55 2.96 -3.35
N TYR A 16 14.44 3.52 -2.53
CA TYR A 16 15.21 4.70 -2.90
C TYR A 16 16.55 4.69 -2.18
N SER A 17 17.58 5.16 -2.86
CA SER A 17 18.89 5.42 -2.27
C SER A 17 19.53 6.60 -2.99
N GLY A 18 19.78 7.67 -2.29
CA GLY A 18 20.38 8.86 -2.89
C GLY A 18 20.33 10.06 -1.96
N MET A 19 20.83 11.19 -2.46
CA MET A 19 20.83 12.44 -1.73
C MET A 19 19.45 13.07 -1.71
N THR A 20 19.13 13.77 -0.63
CA THR A 20 17.79 14.30 -0.36
C THR A 20 17.93 15.57 0.48
N GLU A 21 17.04 16.52 0.28
CA GLU A 21 17.01 17.76 1.07
C GLU A 21 16.16 17.62 2.32
N ILE A 22 15.04 16.89 2.22
CA ILE A 22 14.11 16.66 3.33
C ILE A 22 13.31 15.39 3.07
N VAL A 23 13.03 14.64 4.12
CA VAL A 23 12.06 13.52 4.08
C VAL A 23 11.03 13.75 5.17
N ILE A 24 9.76 13.57 4.81
CA ILE A 24 8.63 13.74 5.72
C ILE A 24 7.90 12.40 5.76
N LEU A 25 7.77 11.85 6.96
CA LEU A 25 7.22 10.51 7.14
C LEU A 25 6.04 10.52 8.13
N PRO A 26 5.14 9.52 8.04
CA PRO A 26 4.06 9.39 9.02
C PRO A 26 4.59 8.79 10.32
N GLY A 27 4.61 9.61 11.38
CA GLY A 27 5.03 9.19 12.71
C GLY A 27 3.86 8.88 13.62
N LEU A 28 4.14 8.53 14.87
CA LEU A 28 3.10 8.15 15.83
C LEU A 28 2.15 9.30 16.15
N ASP A 29 2.69 10.52 16.25
CA ASP A 29 1.93 11.70 16.63
C ASP A 29 1.70 12.67 15.46
N GLY A 30 1.78 12.18 14.25
CA GLY A 30 1.67 12.98 13.05
C GLY A 30 2.91 12.90 12.19
N GLU A 31 3.05 13.84 11.25
CA GLU A 31 4.20 13.86 10.36
C GLU A 31 5.47 14.22 11.08
N TYR A 32 6.58 13.58 10.71
CA TYR A 32 7.91 13.86 11.22
C TYR A 32 8.86 14.13 10.06
N ALA A 33 9.68 15.18 10.16
CA ALA A 33 10.60 15.58 9.10
C ALA A 33 12.07 15.42 9.54
N PHE A 34 12.89 14.84 8.66
CA PHE A 34 14.34 14.83 8.80
C PHE A 34 14.96 15.73 7.74
N MET A 35 15.91 16.54 8.17
CA MET A 35 16.71 17.38 7.30
C MET A 35 18.19 17.10 7.55
N ALA A 36 19.06 17.74 6.76
CA ALA A 36 20.51 17.56 6.91
C ALA A 36 20.97 17.89 8.33
N LYS A 37 21.93 17.11 8.81
CA LYS A 37 22.59 17.29 10.13
C LYS A 37 21.61 17.18 11.30
N HIS A 38 20.55 16.40 11.13
CA HIS A 38 19.63 16.10 12.21
C HIS A 38 20.34 15.30 13.30
N GLU A 39 19.98 15.54 14.56
CA GLU A 39 20.54 14.76 15.67
C GLU A 39 20.19 13.28 15.55
N GLU A 40 21.00 12.43 16.11
CA GLU A 40 20.80 10.98 16.08
C GLU A 40 19.54 10.59 16.82
N MET A 41 18.66 9.85 16.14
CA MET A 41 17.42 9.34 16.76
C MET A 41 16.80 8.21 15.94
N VAL A 42 15.86 7.50 16.57
CA VAL A 42 15.06 6.46 15.94
C VAL A 42 13.58 6.83 16.11
N VAL A 43 12.82 6.75 15.05
CA VAL A 43 11.40 7.11 15.03
C VAL A 43 10.59 5.96 14.45
N ALA A 44 9.46 5.64 15.06
CA ALA A 44 8.54 4.66 14.49
C ALA A 44 7.82 5.25 13.28
N VAL A 45 7.67 4.45 12.22
CA VAL A 45 6.96 4.83 11.01
C VAL A 45 5.62 4.11 11.01
N ARG A 46 4.53 4.86 10.84
CA ARG A 46 3.19 4.30 10.70
C ARG A 46 2.87 4.09 9.22
N PRO A 47 1.96 3.17 8.90
CA PRO A 47 1.48 3.06 7.52
C PRO A 47 0.89 4.37 7.05
N GLY A 48 1.28 4.81 5.87
CA GLY A 48 0.81 6.06 5.30
C GLY A 48 1.69 6.55 4.17
N GLU A 49 1.53 7.82 3.83
CA GLU A 49 2.31 8.45 2.77
C GLU A 49 3.57 9.10 3.33
N LEU A 50 4.69 8.81 2.68
CA LEU A 50 5.98 9.43 2.91
C LEU A 50 6.33 10.25 1.66
N ARG A 51 6.98 11.39 1.85
CA ARG A 51 7.44 12.20 0.72
C ARG A 51 8.82 12.74 1.00
N PHE A 52 9.60 12.90 -0.05
CA PHE A 52 10.93 13.46 0.07
C PHE A 52 11.25 14.32 -1.14
N LYS A 53 12.12 15.32 -0.91
CA LYS A 53 12.51 16.27 -1.93
C LYS A 53 13.94 15.99 -2.36
N LYS A 54 14.12 15.72 -3.64
CA LYS A 54 15.44 15.48 -4.23
C LYS A 54 16.21 16.79 -4.40
N PRO A 55 17.53 16.71 -4.57
CA PRO A 55 18.34 17.94 -4.76
C PRO A 55 17.93 18.81 -5.94
N ASP A 56 17.32 18.21 -6.97
CA ASP A 56 16.81 18.94 -8.14
C ASP A 56 15.49 19.66 -7.87
N GLY A 57 14.98 19.60 -6.64
CA GLY A 57 13.71 20.22 -6.26
C GLY A 57 12.47 19.38 -6.50
N THR A 58 12.63 18.20 -7.08
CA THR A 58 11.50 17.30 -7.36
C THR A 58 11.05 16.57 -6.10
N TRP A 59 9.75 16.58 -5.84
CA TRP A 59 9.14 15.79 -4.77
C TRP A 59 8.79 14.38 -5.28
N GLN A 60 9.09 13.39 -4.46
CA GLN A 60 8.72 12.01 -4.71
C GLN A 60 7.92 11.48 -3.54
N TYR A 61 6.94 10.62 -3.85
CA TYR A 61 6.00 10.08 -2.86
C TYR A 61 6.12 8.57 -2.79
N ALA A 62 5.87 8.03 -1.60
CA ALA A 62 5.81 6.59 -1.38
C ALA A 62 4.69 6.29 -0.41
N VAL A 63 3.96 5.22 -0.64
CA VAL A 63 3.03 4.67 0.34
C VAL A 63 3.77 3.55 1.04
N VAL A 64 3.95 3.69 2.36
CA VAL A 64 4.77 2.79 3.16
C VAL A 64 3.93 2.07 4.21
N GLY A 65 4.37 0.87 4.57
CA GLY A 65 3.83 0.14 5.71
C GLY A 65 4.54 0.57 6.99
N ALA A 66 4.29 -0.17 8.06
CA ALA A 66 4.91 0.10 9.35
C ALA A 66 6.41 -0.20 9.32
N GLY A 67 7.17 0.52 10.13
CA GLY A 67 8.60 0.30 10.24
C GLY A 67 9.28 1.28 11.18
N VAL A 68 10.55 1.54 10.92
CA VAL A 68 11.37 2.46 11.71
C VAL A 68 12.21 3.33 10.79
N ALA A 69 12.49 4.54 11.23
CA ALA A 69 13.42 5.45 10.58
C ALA A 69 14.53 5.79 11.57
N GLN A 70 15.76 5.73 11.11
CA GLN A 70 16.93 6.05 11.92
C GLN A 70 17.75 7.12 11.23
N THR A 71 18.14 8.15 11.96
CA THR A 71 19.07 9.18 11.47
C THR A 71 20.33 9.18 12.32
N ALA A 72 21.48 9.21 11.66
CA ALA A 72 22.79 9.31 12.29
C ALA A 72 23.80 9.70 11.20
N ASN A 73 24.79 10.52 11.58
CA ASN A 73 25.91 10.86 10.69
C ASN A 73 25.47 11.42 9.33
N ASN A 74 24.47 12.29 9.33
CA ASN A 74 23.89 12.90 8.12
C ASN A 74 23.34 11.87 7.14
N ARG A 75 22.81 10.76 7.66
CA ARG A 75 22.17 9.70 6.88
C ARG A 75 20.84 9.33 7.52
N VAL A 76 19.85 9.05 6.71
CA VAL A 76 18.56 8.55 7.18
C VAL A 76 18.29 7.22 6.51
N ILE A 77 17.99 6.21 7.31
CA ILE A 77 17.61 4.88 6.84
C ILE A 77 16.19 4.61 7.30
N ILE A 78 15.31 4.29 6.36
CA ILE A 78 13.92 3.97 6.63
C ILE A 78 13.69 2.51 6.26
N LEU A 79 13.35 1.69 7.26
CA LEU A 79 13.07 0.27 7.08
C LEU A 79 11.57 0.06 7.30
N VAL A 80 10.87 -0.39 6.26
CA VAL A 80 9.42 -0.55 6.29
C VAL A 80 9.01 -1.90 5.71
N ASP A 81 7.83 -2.37 6.08
CA ASP A 81 7.28 -3.64 5.55
C ASP A 81 7.08 -3.58 4.05
N SER A 82 6.63 -2.44 3.56
CA SER A 82 6.38 -2.23 2.14
C SER A 82 6.60 -0.78 1.76
N ALA A 83 6.96 -0.55 0.51
CA ALA A 83 7.08 0.79 -0.05
C ALA A 83 6.73 0.73 -1.53
N GLU A 84 5.73 1.48 -1.93
CA GLU A 84 5.25 1.50 -3.31
C GLU A 84 5.03 2.94 -3.76
N ARG A 85 5.22 3.19 -5.05
CA ARG A 85 4.82 4.48 -5.62
C ARG A 85 3.29 4.52 -5.70
N PRO A 86 2.67 5.69 -5.45
CA PRO A 86 1.20 5.78 -5.50
C PRO A 86 0.59 5.28 -6.80
N GLU A 87 1.20 5.59 -7.94
CA GLU A 87 0.74 5.16 -9.26
C GLU A 87 0.79 3.64 -9.44
N ASP A 88 1.76 2.97 -8.84
CA ASP A 88 1.87 1.50 -8.89
C ASP A 88 0.77 0.83 -8.05
N ILE A 89 0.41 1.45 -6.93
CA ILE A 89 -0.67 0.94 -6.06
C ILE A 89 -2.00 0.95 -6.78
N ASP A 90 -2.31 2.01 -7.50
CA ASP A 90 -3.56 2.12 -8.24
C ASP A 90 -3.69 1.02 -9.29
N GLU A 91 -2.61 0.69 -10.00
CA GLU A 91 -2.58 -0.42 -10.95
C GLU A 91 -2.79 -1.76 -10.27
N ILE A 92 -2.09 -2.01 -9.16
CA ILE A 92 -2.21 -3.24 -8.39
C ILE A 92 -3.63 -3.39 -7.85
N ARG A 93 -4.22 -2.34 -7.30
CA ARG A 93 -5.59 -2.35 -6.79
C ARG A 93 -6.60 -2.64 -7.88
N ALA A 94 -6.43 -2.03 -9.03
CA ALA A 94 -7.30 -2.27 -10.18
C ALA A 94 -7.25 -3.72 -10.63
N LYS A 95 -6.05 -4.29 -10.71
CA LYS A 95 -5.84 -5.69 -11.07
C LYS A 95 -6.47 -6.63 -10.06
N GLU A 96 -6.24 -6.41 -8.78
CA GLU A 96 -6.81 -7.22 -7.70
C GLU A 96 -8.33 -7.16 -7.69
N ALA A 97 -8.90 -5.98 -7.90
CA ALA A 97 -10.34 -5.80 -7.96
C ALA A 97 -10.94 -6.59 -9.14
N LYS A 98 -10.26 -6.59 -10.29
CA LYS A 98 -10.67 -7.37 -11.45
C LYS A 98 -10.63 -8.88 -11.16
N GLU A 99 -9.55 -9.36 -10.56
CA GLU A 99 -9.40 -10.77 -10.21
C GLU A 99 -10.47 -11.22 -9.22
N ARG A 100 -10.78 -10.39 -8.20
CA ARG A 100 -11.84 -10.69 -7.25
C ARG A 100 -13.21 -10.76 -7.93
N ALA A 101 -13.49 -9.84 -8.83
CA ALA A 101 -14.75 -9.83 -9.57
C ALA A 101 -14.91 -11.09 -10.42
N GLU A 102 -13.86 -11.50 -11.12
CA GLU A 102 -13.85 -12.72 -11.92
C GLU A 102 -14.06 -13.96 -11.08
N GLU A 103 -13.42 -14.03 -9.91
CA GLU A 103 -13.56 -15.15 -8.99
C GLU A 103 -14.98 -15.23 -8.43
N GLN A 104 -15.58 -14.12 -8.06
CA GLN A 104 -16.97 -14.09 -7.58
C GLN A 104 -17.94 -14.58 -8.65
N LEU A 105 -17.73 -14.22 -9.91
CA LEU A 105 -18.55 -14.70 -11.02
C LEU A 105 -18.43 -16.21 -11.19
N ARG A 106 -17.22 -16.75 -11.12
CA ARG A 106 -17.01 -18.21 -11.20
C ARG A 106 -17.70 -18.94 -10.06
N GLN A 107 -17.59 -18.44 -8.84
CA GLN A 107 -18.25 -19.05 -7.68
C GLN A 107 -19.76 -19.04 -7.80
N LYS A 108 -20.35 -17.94 -8.25
CA LYS A 108 -21.79 -17.84 -8.47
C LYS A 108 -22.26 -18.84 -9.52
N GLN A 109 -21.51 -18.98 -10.58
CA GLN A 109 -21.80 -19.91 -11.66
C GLN A 109 -21.75 -21.36 -11.18
N SER A 110 -20.74 -21.74 -10.42
CA SER A 110 -20.60 -23.07 -9.84
C SER A 110 -21.74 -23.41 -8.88
N VAL A 111 -22.13 -22.46 -8.04
CA VAL A 111 -23.25 -22.63 -7.11
C VAL A 111 -24.56 -22.81 -7.88
N TYR A 112 -24.77 -22.02 -8.91
CA TYR A 112 -25.94 -22.11 -9.77
C TYR A 112 -26.04 -23.51 -10.40
N GLU A 113 -24.98 -23.95 -11.05
CA GLU A 113 -24.92 -25.27 -11.69
C GLU A 113 -25.16 -26.40 -10.71
N TYR A 114 -24.54 -26.34 -9.55
CA TYR A 114 -24.69 -27.34 -8.51
C TYR A 114 -26.15 -27.46 -8.04
N ARG A 115 -26.79 -26.34 -7.78
CA ARG A 115 -28.18 -26.30 -7.32
C ARG A 115 -29.15 -26.72 -8.40
N MET A 116 -28.89 -26.37 -9.64
CA MET A 116 -29.68 -26.78 -10.77
C MET A 116 -29.71 -28.29 -10.94
N SER A 117 -28.62 -28.96 -10.62
CA SER A 117 -28.49 -30.41 -10.74
C SER A 117 -29.12 -31.19 -9.58
N LYS A 118 -29.31 -30.55 -8.41
CA LYS A 118 -29.68 -31.27 -7.19
C LYS A 118 -31.05 -30.96 -6.63
N ALA A 119 -31.59 -29.81 -6.86
CA ALA A 119 -32.74 -29.36 -6.10
C ALA A 119 -33.90 -28.94 -6.95
N SER A 120 -35.03 -28.67 -6.28
CA SER A 120 -36.12 -27.97 -6.91
C SER A 120 -35.59 -26.68 -7.55
N LEU A 121 -35.70 -26.59 -8.85
CA LEU A 121 -35.16 -25.51 -9.68
C LEU A 121 -35.61 -24.13 -9.22
N ALA A 122 -36.88 -23.96 -8.94
CA ALA A 122 -37.44 -22.68 -8.52
C ALA A 122 -36.83 -22.20 -7.22
N ARG A 123 -36.60 -23.07 -6.25
CA ARG A 123 -36.01 -22.73 -4.95
C ARG A 123 -34.55 -22.34 -5.11
N ALA A 124 -33.79 -23.09 -5.91
CA ALA A 124 -32.39 -22.81 -6.17
C ALA A 124 -32.22 -21.48 -6.84
N VAL A 125 -32.99 -21.15 -7.85
CA VAL A 125 -32.96 -19.89 -8.57
C VAL A 125 -33.29 -18.73 -7.63
N SER A 126 -34.31 -18.87 -6.79
CA SER A 126 -34.69 -17.85 -5.82
C SER A 126 -33.57 -17.52 -4.85
N ARG A 127 -32.94 -18.54 -4.27
CA ARG A 127 -31.81 -18.39 -3.35
C ARG A 127 -30.61 -17.74 -4.01
N LEU A 128 -30.31 -18.12 -5.23
CA LEU A 128 -29.21 -17.53 -5.99
C LEU A 128 -29.44 -16.05 -6.26
N LYS A 129 -30.65 -15.67 -6.60
CA LYS A 129 -31.00 -14.27 -6.79
C LYS A 129 -30.81 -13.43 -5.53
N GLU A 130 -31.18 -13.96 -4.37
CA GLU A 130 -30.95 -13.27 -3.10
C GLU A 130 -29.47 -13.09 -2.81
N LYS A 131 -28.65 -14.10 -3.04
CA LYS A 131 -27.21 -14.00 -2.88
C LYS A 131 -26.57 -13.00 -3.83
N GLN A 132 -27.01 -12.96 -5.07
CA GLN A 132 -26.53 -11.98 -6.05
C GLN A 132 -26.84 -10.57 -5.63
N ARG A 133 -28.03 -10.30 -5.13
CA ARG A 133 -28.41 -8.98 -4.60
C ARG A 133 -27.52 -8.59 -3.41
N SER A 134 -27.28 -9.51 -2.50
CA SER A 134 -26.43 -9.29 -1.34
C SER A 134 -25.01 -8.92 -1.76
N HIS A 135 -24.45 -9.59 -2.76
CA HIS A 135 -23.10 -9.28 -3.28
C HIS A 135 -23.03 -7.98 -4.04
N ILE A 136 -24.07 -7.64 -4.78
CA ILE A 136 -24.13 -6.38 -5.54
C ILE A 136 -24.22 -5.19 -4.59
N ASN A 137 -24.87 -5.34 -3.45
CA ASN A 137 -25.08 -4.28 -2.46
C ASN A 137 -23.85 -4.09 -1.54
N LEU A 138 -22.82 -4.88 -1.70
CA LEU A 138 -21.55 -4.72 -0.99
C LEU A 138 -20.63 -3.79 -1.78
#